data_4b332947b882d05a0ce2c67b04185fce
#
_entry.id   4b332947b882d05a0ce2c67b04185fce
#
_cell.length_a   1.000
_cell.length_b   1.000
_cell.length_c   1.000
_cell.angle_alpha   90.00
_cell.angle_beta   90.00
_cell.angle_gamma   90.00
#
_symmetry.space_group_name_H-M   'P 1'
#
loop_
_entity.id
_entity.type
_entity.pdbx_description
1 polymer ?
#
loop_
_entity_poly.entity_id
_entity_poly.type
_entity_poly.pdbx_seq_one_letter_code
_entity_poly.pdbx_strand_id
1 'polypeptide(L)'
;VMLNRAPTLHRLGIQAFEPILVEGKAIKLHPLVCTAFNADFDGDQMAVHLPLSQEAQAECRFMLLSPNNLLKPSDGGPVAVPSQDMVLGIYYLTQERPGSVGEGKYFKSVNEAILAYENKACTLHSRIHVRMSKVNAEGETVTGFVESTLGRFIFNEILPQDLGYVDRTQPENFLKLEVDFHVGKKQLKQILEKVINTHGASKTAEVLDDVKAIGYKYSTRAAMTVSISDMTVPAQKAEMLAEAQKTVDKIGRNFR
;
A
#
# COMPACT_ATOMS: atom_id res chain seq x y z
N VAL A 1 -4.82 -23.28 -11.64
CA VAL A 1 -4.84 -24.10 -10.41
C VAL A 1 -5.61 -23.38 -9.30
N MET A 2 -6.28 -24.14 -8.45
CA MET A 2 -6.89 -23.62 -7.24
C MET A 2 -5.98 -23.90 -6.04
N LEU A 3 -5.83 -22.90 -5.17
CA LEU A 3 -5.14 -23.03 -3.89
C LEU A 3 -6.14 -22.90 -2.75
N ASN A 4 -5.97 -23.69 -1.70
CA ASN A 4 -6.75 -23.64 -0.49
C ASN A 4 -5.83 -23.77 0.74
N ARG A 5 -6.07 -22.95 1.76
CA ARG A 5 -5.48 -23.12 3.09
C ARG A 5 -6.56 -23.43 4.11
N ALA A 6 -6.39 -24.51 4.86
CA ALA A 6 -7.25 -24.84 5.98
C ALA A 6 -6.84 -24.02 7.25
N PRO A 7 -7.80 -23.57 8.08
CA PRO A 7 -9.26 -23.70 7.92
C PRO A 7 -9.81 -22.71 6.89
N THR A 8 -10.76 -23.14 6.05
CA THR A 8 -11.44 -22.27 5.09
C THR A 8 -12.58 -21.53 5.78
N LEU A 9 -12.28 -20.33 6.30
CA LEU A 9 -13.23 -19.55 7.09
C LEU A 9 -14.24 -18.76 6.23
N HIS A 10 -13.89 -18.46 4.98
CA HIS A 10 -14.73 -17.75 4.02
C HIS A 10 -14.34 -18.12 2.58
N ARG A 11 -15.16 -17.70 1.62
CA ARG A 11 -14.99 -18.08 0.21
C ARG A 11 -13.64 -17.73 -0.40
N LEU A 12 -12.94 -16.69 0.08
CA LEU A 12 -11.63 -16.27 -0.41
C LEU A 12 -10.47 -17.13 0.14
N GLY A 13 -10.76 -18.10 1.01
CA GLY A 13 -9.82 -19.16 1.40
C GLY A 13 -9.59 -20.20 0.29
N ILE A 14 -10.32 -20.08 -0.83
CA ILE A 14 -10.09 -20.83 -2.06
C ILE A 14 -10.05 -19.82 -3.21
N GLN A 15 -8.92 -19.75 -3.91
CA GLN A 15 -8.75 -18.86 -5.06
C GLN A 15 -8.03 -19.60 -6.19
N ALA A 16 -8.31 -19.21 -7.42
CA ALA A 16 -7.63 -19.71 -8.60
C ALA A 16 -6.49 -18.78 -9.02
N PHE A 17 -5.44 -19.38 -9.57
CA PHE A 17 -4.26 -18.70 -10.05
C PHE A 17 -3.77 -19.32 -11.37
N GLU A 18 -3.18 -18.52 -12.22
CA GLU A 18 -2.39 -19.01 -13.35
C GLU A 18 -0.99 -19.37 -12.83
N PRO A 19 -0.55 -20.65 -12.96
CA PRO A 19 0.71 -21.08 -12.40
C PRO A 19 1.89 -20.64 -13.27
N ILE A 20 2.96 -20.20 -12.60
CA ILE A 20 4.27 -19.97 -13.20
C ILE A 20 5.23 -21.00 -12.63
N LEU A 21 5.97 -21.70 -13.51
CA LEU A 21 6.95 -22.69 -13.08
C LEU A 21 8.16 -21.99 -12.46
N VAL A 22 8.54 -22.42 -11.28
CA VAL A 22 9.69 -21.92 -10.52
C VAL A 22 10.51 -23.11 -10.00
N GLU A 23 11.81 -22.91 -9.80
CA GLU A 23 12.66 -23.88 -9.14
C GLU A 23 12.40 -23.89 -7.63
N GLY A 24 12.52 -25.08 -7.01
CA GLY A 24 12.31 -25.28 -5.59
C GLY A 24 11.09 -26.12 -5.27
N LYS A 25 10.86 -26.37 -3.98
CA LYS A 25 9.77 -27.21 -3.45
C LYS A 25 8.67 -26.42 -2.76
N ALA A 26 8.76 -25.11 -2.73
CA ALA A 26 7.80 -24.22 -2.07
C ALA A 26 6.93 -23.48 -3.08
N ILE A 27 5.66 -23.26 -2.71
CA ILE A 27 4.75 -22.40 -3.46
C ILE A 27 5.13 -20.94 -3.17
N LYS A 28 5.39 -20.16 -4.22
CA LYS A 28 5.60 -18.71 -4.12
C LYS A 28 4.23 -18.01 -4.24
N LEU A 29 3.62 -17.73 -3.12
CA LEU A 29 2.32 -17.07 -3.06
C LEU A 29 2.46 -15.55 -3.18
N HIS A 30 1.55 -14.91 -3.91
CA HIS A 30 1.52 -13.45 -4.00
C HIS A 30 1.20 -12.81 -2.64
N PRO A 31 1.99 -11.86 -2.12
CA PRO A 31 1.82 -11.33 -0.76
C PRO A 31 0.44 -10.72 -0.47
N LEU A 32 -0.21 -10.11 -1.46
CA LEU A 32 -1.51 -9.46 -1.26
C LEU A 32 -2.67 -10.45 -0.99
N VAL A 33 -2.54 -11.72 -1.34
CA VAL A 33 -3.56 -12.74 -1.05
C VAL A 33 -3.35 -13.44 0.29
N CYS A 34 -2.21 -13.25 0.95
CA CYS A 34 -1.93 -13.85 2.25
C CYS A 34 -2.99 -13.53 3.29
N THR A 35 -3.51 -12.31 3.30
CA THR A 35 -4.59 -11.91 4.22
C THR A 35 -5.87 -12.70 3.98
N ALA A 36 -6.23 -12.97 2.73
CA ALA A 36 -7.42 -13.73 2.38
C ALA A 36 -7.31 -15.20 2.80
N PHE A 37 -6.14 -15.80 2.66
CA PHE A 37 -5.86 -17.17 3.10
C PHE A 37 -5.53 -17.26 4.59
N ASN A 38 -5.32 -16.13 5.27
CA ASN A 38 -4.71 -16.10 6.60
C ASN A 38 -3.40 -16.90 6.63
N ALA A 39 -2.57 -16.74 5.61
CA ALA A 39 -1.33 -17.47 5.39
C ALA A 39 -0.12 -16.59 5.68
N ASP A 40 0.93 -17.19 6.21
CA ASP A 40 2.25 -16.61 6.33
C ASP A 40 3.33 -17.58 5.78
N PHE A 41 4.58 -17.19 5.84
CA PHE A 41 5.68 -17.94 5.24
C PHE A 41 6.56 -18.64 6.27
N ASP A 42 5.99 -19.04 7.41
CA ASP A 42 6.68 -19.75 8.51
C ASP A 42 6.61 -21.28 8.42
N GLY A 43 6.01 -21.82 7.35
CA GLY A 43 5.86 -23.26 7.13
C GLY A 43 4.42 -23.70 6.87
N ASP A 44 3.52 -22.75 6.62
CA ASP A 44 2.13 -23.04 6.24
C ASP A 44 2.05 -23.96 5.03
N GLN A 45 1.05 -24.83 5.01
CA GLN A 45 0.75 -25.73 3.91
C GLN A 45 -0.53 -25.29 3.20
N MET A 46 -0.57 -25.52 1.89
CA MET A 46 -1.75 -25.28 1.06
C MET A 46 -2.07 -26.49 0.21
N ALA A 47 -3.37 -26.78 0.05
CA ALA A 47 -3.83 -27.76 -0.92
C ALA A 47 -3.85 -27.15 -2.33
N VAL A 48 -3.40 -27.91 -3.30
CA VAL A 48 -3.40 -27.54 -4.72
C VAL A 48 -4.40 -28.43 -5.45
N HIS A 49 -5.34 -27.83 -6.17
CA HIS A 49 -6.36 -28.55 -6.95
C HIS A 49 -6.27 -28.16 -8.41
N LEU A 50 -6.25 -29.17 -9.29
CA LEU A 50 -6.25 -28.97 -10.74
C LEU A 50 -7.67 -29.21 -11.27
N PRO A 51 -8.37 -28.18 -11.84
CA PRO A 51 -9.65 -28.36 -12.51
C PRO A 51 -9.49 -29.25 -13.74
N LEU A 52 -10.26 -30.33 -13.84
CA LEU A 52 -10.11 -31.32 -14.92
C LEU A 52 -11.11 -31.12 -16.07
N SER A 53 -12.35 -30.72 -15.76
CA SER A 53 -13.35 -30.49 -16.81
C SER A 53 -13.28 -29.06 -17.35
N GLN A 54 -13.80 -28.87 -18.58
CA GLN A 54 -13.84 -27.54 -19.20
C GLN A 54 -14.75 -26.57 -18.42
N GLU A 55 -15.85 -27.06 -17.87
CA GLU A 55 -16.76 -26.27 -17.04
C GLU A 55 -16.05 -25.80 -15.77
N ALA A 56 -15.33 -26.70 -15.06
CA ALA A 56 -14.58 -26.35 -13.87
C ALA A 56 -13.46 -25.35 -14.17
N GLN A 57 -12.78 -25.49 -15.33
CA GLN A 57 -11.77 -24.52 -15.77
C GLN A 57 -12.38 -23.16 -16.08
N ALA A 58 -13.56 -23.11 -16.70
CA ALA A 58 -14.29 -21.87 -16.96
C ALA A 58 -14.70 -21.17 -15.66
N GLU A 59 -15.28 -21.92 -14.71
CA GLU A 59 -15.63 -21.36 -13.37
C GLU A 59 -14.39 -20.82 -12.64
N CYS A 60 -13.26 -21.51 -12.70
CA CYS A 60 -12.01 -21.04 -12.12
C CYS A 60 -11.55 -19.71 -12.74
N ARG A 61 -11.66 -19.56 -14.07
CA ARG A 61 -11.25 -18.33 -14.76
C ARG A 61 -12.18 -17.15 -14.51
N PHE A 62 -13.49 -17.37 -14.55
CA PHE A 62 -14.45 -16.28 -14.46
C PHE A 62 -14.83 -15.92 -13.03
N MET A 63 -14.90 -16.90 -12.11
CA MET A 63 -15.42 -16.70 -10.77
C MET A 63 -14.35 -16.76 -9.68
N LEU A 64 -13.35 -17.64 -9.80
CA LEU A 64 -12.41 -17.91 -8.71
C LEU A 64 -11.03 -17.25 -8.88
N LEU A 65 -10.73 -16.70 -10.05
CA LEU A 65 -9.43 -16.08 -10.30
C LEU A 65 -9.21 -14.91 -9.33
N SER A 66 -8.04 -14.87 -8.71
CA SER A 66 -7.73 -13.90 -7.63
C SER A 66 -7.98 -12.44 -8.01
N PRO A 67 -7.60 -11.93 -9.21
CA PRO A 67 -7.90 -10.57 -9.62
C PRO A 67 -9.39 -10.22 -9.71
N ASN A 68 -10.26 -11.23 -9.88
CA ASN A 68 -11.71 -11.02 -9.92
C ASN A 68 -12.36 -10.99 -8.54
N ASN A 69 -11.60 -11.29 -7.47
CA ASN A 69 -12.08 -11.40 -6.10
C ASN A 69 -11.39 -10.40 -5.16
N LEU A 70 -11.31 -9.14 -5.57
CA LEU A 70 -10.64 -8.09 -4.83
C LEU A 70 -11.52 -7.46 -3.72
N LEU A 71 -12.82 -7.76 -3.69
CA LEU A 71 -13.77 -7.20 -2.73
C LEU A 71 -14.20 -8.23 -1.68
N LYS A 72 -14.32 -7.78 -0.44
CA LYS A 72 -14.86 -8.58 0.66
C LYS A 72 -16.37 -8.75 0.49
N PRO A 73 -16.90 -9.95 0.70
CA PRO A 73 -18.36 -10.15 0.67
C PRO A 73 -19.08 -9.53 1.88
N SER A 74 -18.38 -9.21 2.97
CA SER A 74 -18.99 -8.68 4.20
C SER A 74 -19.32 -7.19 4.13
N ASP A 75 -18.43 -6.38 3.59
CA ASP A 75 -18.51 -4.91 3.59
C ASP A 75 -18.27 -4.27 2.23
N GLY A 76 -17.99 -5.08 1.19
CA GLY A 76 -17.65 -4.59 -0.14
C GLY A 76 -16.30 -3.84 -0.21
N GLY A 77 -15.56 -3.79 0.89
CA GLY A 77 -14.24 -3.16 0.90
C GLY A 77 -13.16 -4.04 0.25
N PRO A 78 -12.01 -3.46 -0.14
CA PRO A 78 -10.92 -4.23 -0.74
C PRO A 78 -10.37 -5.27 0.24
N VAL A 79 -10.14 -6.51 -0.27
CA VAL A 79 -9.49 -7.62 0.45
C VAL A 79 -7.98 -7.52 0.32
N ALA A 80 -7.51 -7.33 -0.91
CA ALA A 80 -6.10 -7.19 -1.22
C ALA A 80 -5.64 -5.77 -0.85
N VAL A 81 -5.23 -5.59 0.38
CA VAL A 81 -4.70 -4.31 0.88
C VAL A 81 -3.23 -4.50 1.24
N PRO A 82 -2.34 -3.63 0.77
CA PRO A 82 -0.94 -3.65 1.18
C PRO A 82 -0.78 -3.61 2.69
N SER A 83 0.18 -4.36 3.20
CA SER A 83 0.45 -4.50 4.63
C SER A 83 1.94 -4.49 4.92
N GLN A 84 2.31 -4.42 6.18
CA GLN A 84 3.70 -4.52 6.66
C GLN A 84 4.67 -3.61 5.88
N ASP A 85 5.71 -4.16 5.29
CA ASP A 85 6.77 -3.44 4.58
C ASP A 85 6.28 -2.66 3.36
N MET A 86 5.20 -3.09 2.71
CA MET A 86 4.59 -2.34 1.61
C MET A 86 4.05 -1.00 2.10
N VAL A 87 3.34 -0.99 3.23
CA VAL A 87 2.83 0.23 3.86
C VAL A 87 3.98 1.10 4.36
N LEU A 88 4.99 0.48 5.00
CA LEU A 88 6.15 1.18 5.52
C LEU A 88 6.90 1.92 4.41
N GLY A 89 7.10 1.28 3.26
CA GLY A 89 7.78 1.89 2.12
C GLY A 89 7.02 3.07 1.54
N ILE A 90 5.68 2.97 1.42
CA ILE A 90 4.84 4.07 0.92
C ILE A 90 4.75 5.20 1.95
N TYR A 91 4.64 4.87 3.23
CA TYR A 91 4.69 5.83 4.32
C TYR A 91 5.98 6.66 4.25
N TYR A 92 7.13 5.99 4.15
CA TYR A 92 8.42 6.65 3.98
C TYR A 92 8.48 7.51 2.72
N LEU A 93 8.02 6.97 1.57
CA LEU A 93 8.05 7.65 0.28
C LEU A 93 7.23 8.94 0.28
N THR A 94 6.06 8.94 0.92
CA THR A 94 5.12 10.08 0.93
C THR A 94 5.33 11.06 2.08
N GLN A 95 6.29 10.78 2.96
CA GLN A 95 6.64 11.66 4.08
C GLN A 95 7.24 12.97 3.56
N GLU A 96 6.92 14.07 4.22
CA GLU A 96 7.51 15.39 4.02
C GLU A 96 8.43 15.74 5.19
N ARG A 97 9.58 16.32 4.91
CA ARG A 97 10.53 16.79 5.92
C ARG A 97 10.96 18.21 5.57
N PRO A 98 10.41 19.25 6.20
CA PRO A 98 10.82 20.62 6.01
C PRO A 98 12.31 20.81 6.35
N GLY A 99 12.99 21.70 5.64
CA GLY A 99 14.41 21.95 5.83
C GLY A 99 15.34 20.89 5.23
N SER A 100 14.80 19.96 4.43
CA SER A 100 15.62 18.95 3.75
C SER A 100 16.41 19.52 2.60
N VAL A 101 17.57 18.89 2.29
CA VAL A 101 18.43 19.29 1.17
C VAL A 101 17.62 19.32 -0.14
N GLY A 102 17.73 20.44 -0.87
CA GLY A 102 17.07 20.59 -2.18
C GLY A 102 15.67 21.17 -2.13
N GLU A 103 15.19 21.61 -0.97
CA GLU A 103 13.91 22.28 -0.84
C GLU A 103 13.83 23.53 -1.72
N GLY A 104 12.68 23.74 -2.37
CA GLY A 104 12.41 24.88 -3.26
C GLY A 104 13.09 24.82 -4.63
N LYS A 105 13.82 23.75 -4.97
CA LYS A 105 14.44 23.59 -6.29
C LYS A 105 13.41 23.32 -7.39
N TYR A 106 13.72 23.80 -8.59
CA TYR A 106 12.93 23.64 -9.80
C TYR A 106 13.54 22.60 -10.72
N PHE A 107 12.71 21.69 -11.23
CA PHE A 107 13.12 20.63 -12.16
C PHE A 107 12.23 20.63 -13.41
N LYS A 108 12.82 20.33 -14.54
CA LYS A 108 12.15 20.27 -15.84
C LYS A 108 11.22 19.06 -15.96
N SER A 109 11.52 17.98 -15.24
CA SER A 109 10.74 16.74 -15.24
C SER A 109 10.97 15.93 -13.95
N VAL A 110 10.11 14.95 -13.69
CA VAL A 110 10.28 14.00 -12.57
C VAL A 110 11.59 13.23 -12.72
N ASN A 111 11.96 12.84 -13.95
CA ASN A 111 13.22 12.11 -14.21
C ASN A 111 14.46 12.93 -13.83
N GLU A 112 14.46 14.23 -14.12
CA GLU A 112 15.54 15.12 -13.70
C GLU A 112 15.63 15.21 -12.17
N ALA A 113 14.50 15.29 -11.50
CA ALA A 113 14.45 15.29 -10.03
C ALA A 113 14.95 13.96 -9.44
N ILE A 114 14.66 12.82 -10.09
CA ILE A 114 15.20 11.51 -9.69
C ILE A 114 16.72 11.48 -9.85
N LEU A 115 17.26 11.99 -10.96
CA LEU A 115 18.72 12.10 -11.16
C LEU A 115 19.36 13.02 -10.11
N ALA A 116 18.71 14.12 -9.76
CA ALA A 116 19.16 15.01 -8.69
C ALA A 116 19.15 14.31 -7.32
N TYR A 117 18.18 13.45 -7.05
CA TYR A 117 18.11 12.63 -5.85
C TYR A 117 19.27 11.62 -5.80
N GLU A 118 19.56 10.92 -6.90
CA GLU A 118 20.68 9.98 -6.98
C GLU A 118 22.02 10.66 -6.77
N ASN A 119 22.16 11.91 -7.25
CA ASN A 119 23.31 12.76 -7.01
C ASN A 119 23.31 13.49 -5.64
N LYS A 120 22.36 13.14 -4.74
CA LYS A 120 22.21 13.74 -3.41
C LYS A 120 21.98 15.25 -3.41
N ALA A 121 21.54 15.81 -4.52
CA ALA A 121 21.20 17.23 -4.65
C ALA A 121 19.82 17.60 -4.09
N CYS A 122 18.95 16.60 -3.91
CA CYS A 122 17.67 16.70 -3.18
C CYS A 122 17.37 15.37 -2.46
N THR A 123 16.34 15.37 -1.60
CA THR A 123 15.86 14.16 -0.92
C THR A 123 14.48 13.79 -1.43
N LEU A 124 14.02 12.58 -1.10
CA LEU A 124 12.64 12.14 -1.42
C LEU A 124 11.58 12.98 -0.70
N HIS A 125 11.96 13.59 0.43
CA HIS A 125 11.07 14.28 1.36
C HIS A 125 11.09 15.80 1.22
N SER A 126 11.98 16.33 0.37
CA SER A 126 12.11 17.78 0.09
C SER A 126 10.95 18.25 -0.77
N ARG A 127 10.35 19.39 -0.43
CA ARG A 127 9.40 20.07 -1.30
C ARG A 127 10.13 20.69 -2.49
N ILE A 128 9.73 20.31 -3.69
CA ILE A 128 10.35 20.73 -4.96
C ILE A 128 9.28 21.17 -5.95
N HIS A 129 9.68 21.91 -6.96
CA HIS A 129 8.81 22.31 -8.06
C HIS A 129 9.19 21.53 -9.32
N VAL A 130 8.24 20.76 -9.85
CA VAL A 130 8.44 19.98 -11.07
C VAL A 130 7.51 20.49 -12.16
N ARG A 131 8.06 20.71 -13.36
CA ARG A 131 7.29 21.07 -14.53
C ARG A 131 6.49 19.87 -15.01
N MET A 132 5.16 20.00 -15.00
CA MET A 132 4.22 18.99 -15.47
C MET A 132 3.48 19.51 -16.69
N SER A 133 3.11 18.62 -17.60
CA SER A 133 2.29 18.92 -18.79
C SER A 133 1.18 17.89 -18.88
N LYS A 134 -0.06 18.36 -19.06
CA LYS A 134 -1.23 17.50 -19.30
C LYS A 134 -2.04 18.08 -20.45
N VAL A 135 -2.67 17.21 -21.22
CA VAL A 135 -3.57 17.61 -22.31
C VAL A 135 -4.98 17.77 -21.72
N ASN A 136 -5.61 18.92 -21.96
CA ASN A 136 -6.99 19.17 -21.54
C ASN A 136 -7.99 18.47 -22.49
N ALA A 137 -9.30 18.56 -22.18
CA ALA A 137 -10.36 17.98 -23.00
C ALA A 137 -10.46 18.60 -24.40
N GLU A 138 -9.92 19.80 -24.60
CA GLU A 138 -9.92 20.57 -25.87
C GLU A 138 -8.69 20.23 -26.72
N GLY A 139 -7.80 19.34 -26.25
CA GLY A 139 -6.58 18.94 -26.95
C GLY A 139 -5.38 19.89 -26.75
N GLU A 140 -5.52 20.92 -25.91
CA GLU A 140 -4.44 21.85 -25.61
C GLU A 140 -3.53 21.34 -24.51
N THR A 141 -2.23 21.52 -24.65
CA THR A 141 -1.24 21.14 -23.64
C THR A 141 -1.08 22.24 -22.59
N VAL A 142 -1.62 22.00 -21.42
CA VAL A 142 -1.42 22.88 -20.26
C VAL A 142 -0.11 22.47 -19.55
N THR A 143 0.78 23.44 -19.38
CA THR A 143 2.08 23.24 -18.73
C THR A 143 2.24 24.21 -17.57
N GLY A 144 2.73 23.71 -16.43
CA GLY A 144 2.98 24.52 -15.24
C GLY A 144 3.88 23.81 -14.26
N PHE A 145 4.28 24.52 -13.22
CA PHE A 145 5.04 23.93 -12.11
C PHE A 145 4.07 23.46 -11.03
N VAL A 146 4.30 22.23 -10.57
CA VAL A 146 3.58 21.62 -9.46
C VAL A 146 4.54 21.48 -8.29
N GLU A 147 4.12 21.96 -7.13
CA GLU A 147 4.88 21.85 -5.90
C GLU A 147 4.43 20.62 -5.12
N SER A 148 5.37 19.72 -4.83
CA SER A 148 5.18 18.55 -3.97
C SER A 148 6.53 17.94 -3.60
N THR A 149 6.54 16.81 -2.89
CA THR A 149 7.78 16.07 -2.63
C THR A 149 8.09 15.11 -3.77
N LEU A 150 9.39 14.85 -4.01
CA LEU A 150 9.80 13.89 -5.04
C LEU A 150 9.15 12.51 -4.83
N GLY A 151 9.06 12.07 -3.58
CA GLY A 151 8.42 10.80 -3.26
C GLY A 151 6.94 10.74 -3.65
N ARG A 152 6.19 11.84 -3.48
CA ARG A 152 4.78 11.92 -3.92
C ARG A 152 4.65 11.95 -5.43
N PHE A 153 5.57 12.60 -6.16
CA PHE A 153 5.61 12.51 -7.63
C PHE A 153 5.75 11.06 -8.09
N ILE A 154 6.71 10.33 -7.54
CA ILE A 154 6.94 8.91 -7.86
C ILE A 154 5.72 8.05 -7.51
N PHE A 155 5.07 8.31 -6.37
CA PHE A 155 3.87 7.56 -5.98
C PHE A 155 2.67 7.84 -6.89
N ASN A 156 2.49 9.09 -7.33
CA ASN A 156 1.40 9.43 -8.24
C ASN A 156 1.60 8.88 -9.66
N GLU A 157 2.81 8.51 -10.05
CA GLU A 157 3.10 7.93 -11.37
C GLU A 157 2.40 6.57 -11.57
N ILE A 158 2.25 5.80 -10.48
CA ILE A 158 1.57 4.49 -10.51
C ILE A 158 0.06 4.58 -10.30
N LEU A 159 -0.46 5.74 -9.90
CA LEU A 159 -1.87 5.93 -9.60
C LEU A 159 -2.61 6.57 -10.77
N PRO A 160 -3.84 6.14 -11.07
CA PRO A 160 -4.75 6.89 -11.93
C PRO A 160 -4.94 8.31 -11.39
N GLN A 161 -4.97 9.30 -12.29
CA GLN A 161 -5.03 10.72 -11.92
C GLN A 161 -6.46 11.29 -12.01
N ASP A 162 -7.47 10.45 -11.79
CA ASP A 162 -8.92 10.75 -11.86
C ASP A 162 -9.70 10.15 -10.67
N LEU A 163 -9.03 9.99 -9.53
CA LEU A 163 -9.62 9.39 -8.33
C LEU A 163 -10.54 10.34 -7.54
N GLY A 164 -10.60 11.63 -7.93
CA GLY A 164 -11.46 12.62 -7.31
C GLY A 164 -11.01 13.11 -5.94
N TYR A 165 -9.70 13.09 -5.66
CA TYR A 165 -9.12 13.83 -4.54
C TYR A 165 -8.91 15.30 -4.86
N VAL A 166 -8.76 15.62 -6.14
CA VAL A 166 -8.58 16.98 -6.66
C VAL A 166 -9.75 17.33 -7.54
N ASP A 167 -10.39 18.46 -7.27
CA ASP A 167 -11.44 19.02 -8.12
C ASP A 167 -10.80 19.62 -9.40
N ARG A 168 -10.87 18.86 -10.49
CA ARG A 168 -10.28 19.23 -11.78
C ARG A 168 -11.19 20.11 -12.64
N THR A 169 -12.36 20.48 -12.14
CA THR A 169 -13.22 21.47 -12.81
C THR A 169 -12.62 22.87 -12.73
N GLN A 170 -11.75 23.11 -11.73
CA GLN A 170 -11.03 24.36 -11.56
C GLN A 170 -9.70 24.33 -12.33
N PRO A 171 -9.43 25.31 -13.21
CA PRO A 171 -8.20 25.36 -14.03
C PRO A 171 -6.91 25.30 -13.20
N GLU A 172 -6.92 25.92 -12.02
CA GLU A 172 -5.77 25.98 -11.11
C GLU A 172 -5.37 24.60 -10.54
N ASN A 173 -6.32 23.65 -10.53
CA ASN A 173 -6.11 22.33 -9.99
C ASN A 173 -5.74 21.29 -11.05
N PHE A 174 -5.78 21.67 -12.33
CA PHE A 174 -5.64 20.72 -13.43
C PHE A 174 -4.35 19.91 -13.42
N LEU A 175 -3.25 20.54 -13.04
CA LEU A 175 -1.92 19.92 -12.97
C LEU A 175 -1.62 19.26 -11.62
N LYS A 176 -2.36 19.57 -10.55
CA LYS A 176 -2.08 19.05 -9.21
C LYS A 176 -2.11 17.52 -9.17
N LEU A 177 -1.30 16.96 -8.26
CA LEU A 177 -1.26 15.52 -8.00
C LEU A 177 -2.54 15.07 -7.29
N GLU A 178 -3.03 13.87 -7.59
CA GLU A 178 -4.17 13.28 -6.87
C GLU A 178 -3.86 13.05 -5.40
N VAL A 179 -2.64 12.58 -5.11
CA VAL A 179 -2.20 12.29 -3.75
C VAL A 179 -1.05 13.23 -3.39
N ASP A 180 -1.36 14.33 -2.71
CA ASP A 180 -0.37 15.28 -2.16
C ASP A 180 -0.46 15.32 -0.61
N PHE A 181 -0.68 14.18 0.00
CA PHE A 181 -0.72 14.02 1.45
C PHE A 181 0.09 12.78 1.87
N HIS A 182 0.37 12.70 3.17
CA HIS A 182 1.08 11.56 3.73
C HIS A 182 0.19 10.32 3.75
N VAL A 183 0.67 9.22 3.19
CA VAL A 183 -0.11 7.99 2.99
C VAL A 183 0.28 6.93 4.01
N GLY A 184 -0.64 6.67 4.95
CA GLY A 184 -0.57 5.52 5.85
C GLY A 184 -1.50 4.39 5.40
N LYS A 185 -1.65 3.37 6.24
CA LYS A 185 -2.47 2.18 5.92
C LYS A 185 -3.93 2.52 5.61
N LYS A 186 -4.52 3.46 6.37
CA LYS A 186 -5.92 3.87 6.19
C LYS A 186 -6.12 4.60 4.86
N GLN A 187 -5.24 5.55 4.56
CA GLN A 187 -5.29 6.31 3.31
C GLN A 187 -5.07 5.41 2.10
N LEU A 188 -4.14 4.46 2.20
CA LEU A 188 -3.87 3.50 1.12
C LEU A 188 -5.10 2.62 0.82
N LYS A 189 -5.80 2.15 1.87
CA LYS A 189 -7.07 1.43 1.68
C LYS A 189 -8.11 2.29 0.96
N GLN A 190 -8.26 3.56 1.33
CA GLN A 190 -9.19 4.50 0.70
C GLN A 190 -8.83 4.79 -0.76
N ILE A 191 -7.54 4.92 -1.08
CA ILE A 191 -7.06 5.10 -2.46
C ILE A 191 -7.47 3.89 -3.30
N LEU A 192 -7.18 2.68 -2.84
CA LEU A 192 -7.52 1.44 -3.55
C LEU A 192 -9.03 1.25 -3.71
N GLU A 193 -9.82 1.61 -2.70
CA GLU A 193 -11.28 1.60 -2.77
C GLU A 193 -11.79 2.56 -3.87
N LYS A 194 -11.20 3.74 -4.00
CA LYS A 194 -11.52 4.66 -5.09
C LYS A 194 -11.09 4.10 -6.46
N VAL A 195 -9.90 3.51 -6.55
CA VAL A 195 -9.42 2.90 -7.80
C VAL A 195 -10.37 1.81 -8.28
N ILE A 196 -10.79 0.91 -7.40
CA ILE A 196 -11.68 -0.19 -7.79
C ILE A 196 -13.07 0.31 -8.20
N ASN A 197 -13.59 1.32 -7.53
CA ASN A 197 -14.89 1.91 -7.83
C ASN A 197 -14.89 2.70 -9.16
N THR A 198 -13.76 3.31 -9.53
CA THR A 198 -13.63 4.13 -10.75
C THR A 198 -13.22 3.30 -11.96
N HIS A 199 -12.25 2.41 -11.81
CA HIS A 199 -11.59 1.70 -12.91
C HIS A 199 -11.87 0.19 -12.96
N GLY A 200 -12.54 -0.36 -11.96
CA GLY A 200 -12.84 -1.78 -11.87
C GLY A 200 -11.65 -2.67 -11.49
N ALA A 201 -11.87 -3.99 -11.49
CA ALA A 201 -10.95 -4.97 -10.91
C ALA A 201 -9.61 -5.09 -11.66
N SER A 202 -9.64 -5.10 -13.01
CA SER A 202 -8.43 -5.32 -13.82
C SER A 202 -7.40 -4.21 -13.61
N LYS A 203 -7.82 -2.94 -13.67
CA LYS A 203 -6.91 -1.81 -13.43
C LYS A 203 -6.44 -1.75 -11.99
N THR A 204 -7.30 -2.12 -11.05
CA THR A 204 -6.93 -2.20 -9.63
C THR A 204 -5.86 -3.26 -9.38
N ALA A 205 -5.89 -4.40 -10.08
CA ALA A 205 -4.86 -5.43 -9.96
C ALA A 205 -3.49 -4.92 -10.42
N GLU A 206 -3.43 -4.18 -11.54
CA GLU A 206 -2.19 -3.53 -11.99
C GLU A 206 -1.66 -2.53 -10.95
N VAL A 207 -2.51 -1.64 -10.47
CA VAL A 207 -2.14 -0.65 -9.43
C VAL A 207 -1.67 -1.33 -8.15
N LEU A 208 -2.29 -2.44 -7.74
CA LEU A 208 -1.88 -3.21 -6.58
C LEU A 208 -0.48 -3.82 -6.75
N ASP A 209 -0.15 -4.31 -7.94
CA ASP A 209 1.18 -4.83 -8.25
C ASP A 209 2.25 -3.73 -8.21
N ASP A 210 1.94 -2.57 -8.76
CA ASP A 210 2.83 -1.41 -8.75
C ASP A 210 3.04 -0.88 -7.31
N VAL A 211 1.96 -0.79 -6.52
CA VAL A 211 2.00 -0.40 -5.11
C VAL A 211 2.85 -1.38 -4.29
N LYS A 212 2.69 -2.68 -4.52
CA LYS A 212 3.53 -3.73 -3.91
C LYS A 212 5.00 -3.53 -4.25
N ALA A 213 5.32 -3.36 -5.55
CA ALA A 213 6.68 -3.22 -6.03
C ALA A 213 7.37 -1.97 -5.47
N ILE A 214 6.69 -0.82 -5.51
CA ILE A 214 7.19 0.44 -4.95
C ILE A 214 7.30 0.35 -3.42
N GLY A 215 6.32 -0.22 -2.75
CA GLY A 215 6.33 -0.39 -1.30
C GLY A 215 7.57 -1.14 -0.82
N TYR A 216 7.86 -2.31 -1.36
CA TYR A 216 9.06 -3.07 -1.03
C TYR A 216 10.37 -2.36 -1.42
N LYS A 217 10.42 -1.74 -2.60
CA LYS A 217 11.59 -0.98 -3.06
C LYS A 217 11.97 0.12 -2.07
N TYR A 218 10.99 0.90 -1.62
CA TYR A 218 11.26 2.03 -0.74
C TYR A 218 11.35 1.63 0.74
N SER A 219 10.74 0.54 1.17
CA SER A 219 10.99 -0.05 2.48
C SER A 219 12.46 -0.48 2.61
N THR A 220 13.00 -1.15 1.60
CA THR A 220 14.42 -1.54 1.55
C THR A 220 15.34 -0.32 1.56
N ARG A 221 15.02 0.72 0.78
CA ARG A 221 15.82 1.96 0.73
C ARG A 221 15.73 2.79 2.01
N ALA A 222 14.59 2.75 2.69
CA ALA A 222 14.37 3.44 3.95
C ALA A 222 15.25 2.88 5.07
N ALA A 223 15.53 1.57 5.03
CA ALA A 223 16.33 0.86 6.03
C ALA A 223 15.89 1.18 7.47
N MET A 224 14.59 1.25 7.70
CA MET A 224 14.02 1.56 9.02
C MET A 224 14.30 0.42 10.00
N THR A 225 14.74 0.78 11.19
CA THR A 225 14.97 -0.16 12.29
C THR A 225 14.50 0.45 13.61
N VAL A 226 14.33 -0.39 14.63
CA VAL A 226 13.94 0.03 15.98
C VAL A 226 15.06 -0.37 16.93
N SER A 227 15.55 0.59 17.69
CA SER A 227 16.54 0.41 18.75
C SER A 227 15.84 0.19 20.10
N ILE A 228 16.55 -0.42 21.05
CA ILE A 228 16.07 -0.52 22.45
C ILE A 228 15.84 0.88 23.05
N SER A 229 16.65 1.87 22.67
CA SER A 229 16.49 3.27 23.11
C SER A 229 15.23 3.96 22.59
N ASP A 230 14.62 3.45 21.52
CA ASP A 230 13.36 3.97 20.97
C ASP A 230 12.14 3.49 21.77
N MET A 231 12.33 2.49 22.64
CA MET A 231 11.32 1.97 23.54
C MET A 231 11.18 2.86 24.78
N THR A 232 10.39 3.91 24.65
CA THR A 232 10.13 4.82 25.77
C THR A 232 9.08 4.26 26.72
N VAL A 233 9.41 4.20 28.01
CA VAL A 233 8.47 3.78 29.06
C VAL A 233 7.63 5.01 29.46
N PRO A 234 6.29 4.95 29.39
CA PRO A 234 5.42 6.05 29.83
C PRO A 234 5.68 6.41 31.31
N ALA A 235 5.77 7.70 31.62
CA ALA A 235 6.01 8.16 32.99
C ALA A 235 4.93 7.69 33.99
N GLN A 236 3.70 7.52 33.51
CA GLN A 236 2.55 7.07 34.32
C GLN A 236 2.63 5.60 34.76
N LYS A 237 3.52 4.77 34.17
CA LYS A 237 3.61 3.35 34.47
C LYS A 237 3.81 3.06 35.96
N ALA A 238 4.69 3.80 36.60
CA ALA A 238 4.99 3.62 38.02
C ALA A 238 3.78 3.92 38.91
N GLU A 239 3.04 5.01 38.61
CA GLU A 239 1.84 5.42 39.34
C GLU A 239 0.70 4.41 39.16
N MET A 240 0.42 3.99 37.94
CA MET A 240 -0.61 2.97 37.63
C MET A 240 -0.32 1.64 38.33
N LEU A 241 0.94 1.20 38.34
CA LEU A 241 1.33 -0.02 39.03
C LEU A 241 1.16 0.10 40.55
N ALA A 242 1.52 1.25 41.14
CA ALA A 242 1.35 1.48 42.58
C ALA A 242 -0.13 1.51 42.99
N GLU A 243 -1.00 2.09 42.17
CA GLU A 243 -2.44 2.13 42.40
C GLU A 243 -3.07 0.73 42.27
N ALA A 244 -2.70 0.00 41.23
CA ALA A 244 -3.13 -1.39 41.04
C ALA A 244 -2.70 -2.27 42.22
N GLN A 245 -1.46 -2.14 42.70
CA GLN A 245 -0.97 -2.88 43.87
C GLN A 245 -1.75 -2.59 45.13
N LYS A 246 -2.07 -1.30 45.40
CA LYS A 246 -2.92 -0.93 46.53
C LYS A 246 -4.30 -1.59 46.47
N THR A 247 -4.88 -1.66 45.30
CA THR A 247 -6.18 -2.30 45.08
C THR A 247 -6.11 -3.82 45.34
N VAL A 248 -5.07 -4.49 44.81
CA VAL A 248 -4.82 -5.90 45.06
C VAL A 248 -4.64 -6.20 46.56
N ASP A 249 -3.84 -5.38 47.25
CA ASP A 249 -3.59 -5.56 48.69
C ASP A 249 -4.88 -5.34 49.54
N LYS A 250 -5.73 -4.39 49.12
CA LYS A 250 -7.05 -4.19 49.75
C LYS A 250 -7.96 -5.38 49.59
N ILE A 251 -8.06 -5.90 48.37
CA ILE A 251 -8.88 -7.12 48.08
C ILE A 251 -8.33 -8.30 48.83
N GLY A 252 -7.01 -8.51 48.81
CA GLY A 252 -6.37 -9.62 49.52
C GLY A 252 -6.57 -9.60 51.03
N ARG A 253 -6.63 -8.40 51.65
CA ARG A 253 -6.98 -8.27 53.10
C ARG A 253 -8.45 -8.60 53.37
N ASN A 254 -9.37 -8.26 52.48
CA ASN A 254 -10.79 -8.52 52.64
C ASN A 254 -11.13 -10.01 52.39
N PHE A 255 -10.27 -10.72 51.66
CA PHE A 255 -10.45 -12.16 51.37
C PHE A 255 -9.97 -13.06 52.49
N ARG A 256 -8.99 -12.62 53.31
CA ARG A 256 -8.52 -13.33 54.48
C ARG A 256 -9.38 -13.07 55.71
#